data_d614f2c5636df632019291867f7dfa22
#
_entry.id   d614f2c5636df632019291867f7dfa22
#
_cell.length_a   1.000
_cell.length_b   1.000
_cell.length_c   1.000
_cell.angle_alpha   90.00
_cell.angle_beta   90.00
_cell.angle_gamma   90.00
#
_symmetry.space_group_name_H-M   'P 1'
#
loop_
_entity.id
_entity.type
_entity.pdbx_description
1 polymer ?
#
loop_
_entity_poly.entity_id
_entity_poly.type
_entity_poly.pdbx_seq_one_letter_code
_entity_poly.pdbx_strand_id
1 'polypeptide(L)'
;EPFQGEGGVNIPETHYLQGLRELCSQNDWLLMLDEVQSGVGRSGRWFAFQHSHIVPDVVTLAKGLGGGVPIGACLAKGAAAEVFQPGNHASTFGGNPLACNAALETLAVISDEGLLDHVVKLGDFLRNQFNRQLAGQKGVMQVRGQGLITGIELSIPCTDLVKRALEKKLLINVTSDRVIRLLPAFVMQQSEAEQIVDILCPLIKEFLNN
;
A
#
# COMPACT_ATOMS: atom_id res chain seq x y z
N GLU A 1 -8.04 -7.25 2.52
CA GLU A 1 -7.32 -6.13 1.84
C GLU A 1 -7.67 -6.15 0.35
N PRO A 2 -7.86 -4.99 -0.31
CA PRO A 2 -8.03 -4.91 -1.77
C PRO A 2 -6.82 -5.45 -2.53
N PHE A 3 -5.63 -5.26 -1.99
CA PHE A 3 -4.40 -5.97 -2.32
C PHE A 3 -3.59 -6.22 -1.05
N GLN A 4 -2.93 -7.36 -0.98
CA GLN A 4 -2.22 -7.80 0.22
C GLN A 4 -0.84 -7.14 0.29
N GLY A 5 -0.61 -6.30 1.31
CA GLY A 5 0.69 -5.65 1.51
C GLY A 5 1.71 -6.57 2.17
N GLU A 6 1.42 -7.06 3.38
CA GLU A 6 2.29 -7.96 4.14
C GLU A 6 2.39 -9.36 3.51
N GLY A 7 1.35 -9.80 2.83
CA GLY A 7 1.33 -11.08 2.13
C GLY A 7 2.22 -11.16 0.88
N GLY A 8 3.00 -10.12 0.55
CA GLY A 8 3.93 -10.13 -0.57
C GLY A 8 3.56 -9.17 -1.70
N VAL A 9 2.83 -8.10 -1.43
CA VAL A 9 2.36 -7.14 -2.43
C VAL A 9 1.57 -7.84 -3.54
N ASN A 10 0.58 -8.66 -3.14
CA ASN A 10 -0.25 -9.40 -4.08
C ASN A 10 -1.39 -8.51 -4.57
N ILE A 11 -1.37 -8.18 -5.86
CA ILE A 11 -2.42 -7.41 -6.52
C ILE A 11 -3.37 -8.41 -7.19
N PRO A 12 -4.64 -8.51 -6.76
CA PRO A 12 -5.59 -9.40 -7.39
C PRO A 12 -5.99 -8.89 -8.78
N GLU A 13 -6.56 -9.78 -9.59
CA GLU A 13 -7.12 -9.40 -10.87
C GLU A 13 -8.30 -8.45 -10.70
N THR A 14 -8.52 -7.57 -11.68
CA THR A 14 -9.50 -6.46 -11.60
C THR A 14 -10.91 -6.91 -11.24
N HIS A 15 -11.34 -8.07 -11.72
CA HIS A 15 -12.68 -8.60 -11.48
C HIS A 15 -12.85 -9.33 -10.13
N TYR A 16 -11.77 -9.58 -9.39
CA TYR A 16 -11.83 -10.31 -8.11
C TYR A 16 -12.74 -9.61 -7.08
N LEU A 17 -12.50 -8.33 -6.83
CA LEU A 17 -13.32 -7.55 -5.89
C LEU A 17 -14.76 -7.35 -6.40
N GLN A 18 -14.95 -7.26 -7.71
CA GLN A 18 -16.28 -7.21 -8.32
C GLN A 18 -17.05 -8.50 -8.02
N GLY A 19 -16.45 -9.67 -8.25
CA GLY A 19 -17.05 -10.95 -7.92
C GLY A 19 -17.37 -11.10 -6.43
N LEU A 20 -16.47 -10.62 -5.54
CA LEU A 20 -16.76 -10.59 -4.09
C LEU A 20 -17.95 -9.68 -3.76
N ARG A 21 -18.06 -8.51 -4.38
CA ARG A 21 -19.20 -7.61 -4.17
C ARG A 21 -20.52 -8.26 -4.64
N GLU A 22 -20.52 -8.92 -5.80
CA GLU A 22 -21.67 -9.62 -6.33
C GLU A 22 -22.09 -10.77 -5.39
N LEU A 23 -21.13 -11.60 -4.96
CA LEU A 23 -21.38 -12.70 -4.03
C LEU A 23 -21.96 -12.21 -2.70
N CYS A 24 -21.40 -11.16 -2.12
CA CYS A 24 -21.93 -10.57 -0.90
C CYS A 24 -23.35 -10.03 -1.08
N SER A 25 -23.62 -9.38 -2.22
CA SER A 25 -24.96 -8.85 -2.52
C SER A 25 -26.01 -9.95 -2.70
N GLN A 26 -25.63 -11.09 -3.33
CA GLN A 26 -26.54 -12.22 -3.53
C GLN A 26 -26.89 -12.96 -2.24
N ASN A 27 -26.05 -12.87 -1.22
CA ASN A 27 -26.22 -13.60 0.03
C ASN A 27 -26.56 -12.69 1.22
N ASP A 28 -26.86 -11.42 1.01
CA ASP A 28 -27.04 -10.41 2.07
C ASP A 28 -25.86 -10.32 3.06
N TRP A 29 -24.66 -10.52 2.56
CA TRP A 29 -23.43 -10.37 3.35
C TRP A 29 -22.86 -8.97 3.22
N LEU A 30 -22.25 -8.49 4.32
CA LEU A 30 -21.48 -7.25 4.29
C LEU A 30 -20.11 -7.50 3.66
N LEU A 31 -19.73 -6.66 2.70
CA LEU A 31 -18.36 -6.61 2.19
C LEU A 31 -17.57 -5.60 3.01
N MET A 32 -16.61 -6.10 3.78
CA MET A 32 -15.71 -5.28 4.58
C MET A 32 -14.31 -5.31 3.96
N LEU A 33 -13.74 -4.13 3.69
CA LEU A 33 -12.39 -4.00 3.12
C LEU A 33 -11.45 -3.32 4.11
N ASP A 34 -10.31 -3.97 4.34
CA ASP A 34 -9.20 -3.39 5.10
C ASP A 34 -8.32 -2.56 4.16
N GLU A 35 -8.44 -1.25 4.28
CA GLU A 35 -7.64 -0.26 3.54
C GLU A 35 -6.56 0.40 4.42
N VAL A 36 -6.22 -0.22 5.54
CA VAL A 36 -5.21 0.28 6.48
C VAL A 36 -3.86 0.51 5.80
N GLN A 37 -3.49 -0.32 4.83
CA GLN A 37 -2.24 -0.16 4.08
C GLN A 37 -2.46 0.37 2.65
N SER A 38 -3.56 0.02 2.02
CA SER A 38 -3.83 0.31 0.61
C SER A 38 -4.55 1.64 0.38
N GLY A 39 -5.24 2.15 1.40
CA GLY A 39 -6.02 3.39 1.33
C GLY A 39 -5.20 4.67 1.51
N VAL A 40 -5.92 5.76 1.66
CA VAL A 40 -5.38 7.12 1.88
C VAL A 40 -4.34 7.50 0.82
N GLY A 41 -4.65 7.21 -0.46
CA GLY A 41 -3.80 7.63 -1.58
C GLY A 41 -2.71 6.65 -2.00
N ARG A 42 -2.37 5.62 -1.21
CA ARG A 42 -1.24 4.72 -1.47
C ARG A 42 -1.29 4.04 -2.85
N SER A 43 -2.47 3.72 -3.33
CA SER A 43 -2.69 3.07 -4.64
C SER A 43 -2.81 4.07 -5.80
N GLY A 44 -2.73 5.38 -5.54
CA GLY A 44 -3.00 6.44 -6.52
C GLY A 44 -4.48 6.81 -6.62
N ARG A 45 -5.34 6.24 -5.78
CA ARG A 45 -6.71 6.66 -5.52
C ARG A 45 -6.93 6.76 -4.01
N TRP A 46 -7.95 7.50 -3.57
CA TRP A 46 -8.25 7.62 -2.14
C TRP A 46 -8.38 6.26 -1.47
N PHE A 47 -9.04 5.31 -2.16
CA PHE A 47 -9.19 3.93 -1.73
C PHE A 47 -8.83 2.96 -2.86
N ALA A 48 -8.17 1.87 -2.55
CA ALA A 48 -7.77 0.90 -3.54
C ALA A 48 -8.97 0.19 -4.19
N PHE A 49 -10.08 0.01 -3.48
CA PHE A 49 -11.30 -0.58 -4.06
C PHE A 49 -11.86 0.23 -5.24
N GLN A 50 -11.54 1.52 -5.34
CA GLN A 50 -11.98 2.37 -6.46
C GLN A 50 -11.42 1.91 -7.82
N HIS A 51 -10.30 1.18 -7.84
CA HIS A 51 -9.77 0.59 -9.06
C HIS A 51 -10.67 -0.52 -9.62
N SER A 52 -11.47 -1.17 -8.77
CA SER A 52 -12.42 -2.21 -9.16
C SER A 52 -13.85 -1.69 -9.36
N HIS A 53 -14.07 -0.37 -9.26
CA HIS A 53 -15.38 0.27 -9.44
C HIS A 53 -16.48 -0.32 -8.56
N ILE A 54 -16.16 -0.76 -7.36
CA ILE A 54 -17.11 -1.24 -6.36
C ILE A 54 -17.23 -0.25 -5.21
N VAL A 55 -18.23 -0.45 -4.36
CA VAL A 55 -18.35 0.23 -3.07
C VAL A 55 -18.60 -0.83 -1.99
N PRO A 56 -17.69 -1.00 -1.02
CA PRO A 56 -17.89 -1.91 0.10
C PRO A 56 -18.90 -1.35 1.10
N ASP A 57 -19.35 -2.17 2.04
CA ASP A 57 -20.24 -1.75 3.12
C ASP A 57 -19.47 -1.16 4.29
N VAL A 58 -18.24 -1.65 4.51
CA VAL A 58 -17.33 -1.15 5.57
C VAL A 58 -15.91 -1.03 5.03
N VAL A 59 -15.23 0.04 5.44
CA VAL A 59 -13.80 0.28 5.16
C VAL A 59 -13.07 0.64 6.44
N THR A 60 -11.94 -0.01 6.72
CA THR A 60 -11.05 0.37 7.83
C THR A 60 -9.83 1.13 7.32
N LEU A 61 -9.44 2.18 8.03
CA LEU A 61 -8.30 3.04 7.71
C LEU A 61 -7.41 3.23 8.93
N ALA A 62 -6.12 3.39 8.71
CA ALA A 62 -5.13 3.80 9.71
C ALA A 62 -3.83 4.27 9.03
N LYS A 63 -2.68 4.01 9.63
CA LYS A 63 -1.30 4.25 9.09
C LYS A 63 -1.17 5.64 8.46
N GLY A 64 -1.22 5.72 7.12
CA GLY A 64 -1.09 6.97 6.37
C GLY A 64 -2.11 8.05 6.73
N LEU A 65 -3.27 7.67 7.30
CA LEU A 65 -4.34 8.60 7.65
C LEU A 65 -3.87 9.74 8.57
N GLY A 66 -3.02 9.45 9.54
CA GLY A 66 -2.57 10.42 10.53
C GLY A 66 -1.24 11.09 10.23
N GLY A 67 -0.60 10.82 9.07
CA GLY A 67 0.70 11.41 8.73
C GLY A 67 1.81 11.10 9.75
N GLY A 68 1.70 10.00 10.50
CA GLY A 68 2.60 9.58 11.58
C GLY A 68 1.98 9.65 12.98
N VAL A 69 0.86 10.36 13.15
CA VAL A 69 0.11 10.37 14.41
C VAL A 69 -0.82 9.15 14.46
N PRO A 70 -0.86 8.38 15.59
CA PRO A 70 -1.72 7.22 15.70
C PRO A 70 -3.20 7.58 15.62
N ILE A 71 -3.88 7.09 14.60
CA ILE A 71 -5.32 7.21 14.38
C ILE A 71 -5.81 6.07 13.50
N GLY A 72 -7.02 5.59 13.75
CA GLY A 72 -7.75 4.70 12.88
C GLY A 72 -9.16 5.22 12.64
N ALA A 73 -9.76 4.82 11.53
CA ALA A 73 -11.14 5.13 11.19
C ALA A 73 -11.84 3.89 10.64
N CYS A 74 -13.13 3.79 10.92
CA CYS A 74 -14.02 2.82 10.32
C CYS A 74 -15.16 3.58 9.64
N LEU A 75 -15.29 3.41 8.34
CA LEU A 75 -16.36 3.99 7.54
C LEU A 75 -17.38 2.89 7.24
N ALA A 76 -18.64 3.18 7.44
CA ALA A 76 -19.72 2.25 7.14
C ALA A 76 -20.86 2.95 6.38
N LYS A 77 -21.62 2.20 5.59
CA LYS A 77 -22.80 2.69 4.88
C LYS A 77 -23.97 1.71 4.99
N GLY A 78 -25.17 2.22 4.70
CA GLY A 78 -26.40 1.41 4.69
C GLY A 78 -26.62 0.71 6.03
N ALA A 79 -27.03 -0.56 5.99
CA ALA A 79 -27.31 -1.35 7.20
C ALA A 79 -26.10 -1.47 8.13
N ALA A 80 -24.87 -1.47 7.60
CA ALA A 80 -23.67 -1.52 8.43
C ALA A 80 -23.48 -0.26 9.30
N ALA A 81 -23.92 0.90 8.85
CA ALA A 81 -23.84 2.15 9.60
C ALA A 81 -24.78 2.17 10.83
N GLU A 82 -25.83 1.36 10.82
CA GLU A 82 -26.84 1.30 11.89
C GLU A 82 -26.48 0.27 12.99
N VAL A 83 -25.38 -0.49 12.80
CA VAL A 83 -25.02 -1.57 13.73
C VAL A 83 -24.54 -1.03 15.08
N PHE A 84 -23.73 0.04 15.07
CA PHE A 84 -23.21 0.62 16.30
C PHE A 84 -24.19 1.59 16.93
N GLN A 85 -24.48 1.36 18.21
CA GLN A 85 -25.34 2.22 19.03
C GLN A 85 -24.51 2.81 20.17
N PRO A 86 -24.96 3.90 20.81
CA PRO A 86 -24.31 4.46 21.99
C PRO A 86 -23.99 3.38 23.03
N GLY A 87 -22.73 3.32 23.47
CA GLY A 87 -22.24 2.35 24.45
C GLY A 87 -21.71 1.02 23.88
N ASN A 88 -21.85 0.74 22.56
CA ASN A 88 -21.33 -0.50 21.99
C ASN A 88 -19.81 -0.49 21.80
N HIS A 89 -19.22 0.68 21.59
CA HIS A 89 -17.79 0.85 21.37
C HIS A 89 -17.29 2.14 22.02
N ALA A 90 -16.09 2.10 22.59
CA ALA A 90 -15.43 3.26 23.16
C ALA A 90 -13.91 3.16 23.04
N SER A 91 -13.25 4.31 23.03
CA SER A 91 -11.80 4.45 23.09
C SER A 91 -11.44 5.70 23.88
N THR A 92 -10.56 5.57 24.88
CA THR A 92 -10.16 6.71 25.72
C THR A 92 -9.49 7.82 24.94
N PHE A 93 -8.60 7.48 23.99
CA PHE A 93 -7.83 8.44 23.20
C PHE A 93 -8.22 8.48 21.73
N GLY A 94 -9.08 7.57 21.26
CA GLY A 94 -9.53 7.54 19.89
C GLY A 94 -10.31 8.80 19.52
N GLY A 95 -10.02 9.38 18.34
CA GLY A 95 -10.69 10.59 17.87
C GLY A 95 -10.33 11.86 18.65
N ASN A 96 -9.20 11.89 19.35
CA ASN A 96 -8.77 13.11 20.03
C ASN A 96 -8.47 14.24 19.04
N PRO A 97 -8.62 15.52 19.43
CA PRO A 97 -8.49 16.66 18.52
C PRO A 97 -7.14 16.75 17.82
N LEU A 98 -6.04 16.38 18.48
CA LEU A 98 -4.70 16.40 17.87
C LEU A 98 -4.60 15.40 16.71
N ALA A 99 -5.00 14.16 16.94
CA ALA A 99 -4.94 13.11 15.92
C ALA A 99 -5.92 13.40 14.76
N CYS A 100 -7.12 13.90 15.06
CA CYS A 100 -8.08 14.30 14.03
C CYS A 100 -7.57 15.46 13.18
N ASN A 101 -6.94 16.48 13.79
CA ASN A 101 -6.37 17.60 13.06
C ASN A 101 -5.20 17.16 12.17
N ALA A 102 -4.33 16.27 12.68
CA ALA A 102 -3.25 15.69 11.88
C ALA A 102 -3.79 14.90 10.67
N ALA A 103 -4.88 14.15 10.86
CA ALA A 103 -5.53 13.43 9.76
C ALA A 103 -6.15 14.39 8.73
N LEU A 104 -6.84 15.43 9.17
CA LEU A 104 -7.41 16.45 8.29
C LEU A 104 -6.33 17.12 7.45
N GLU A 105 -5.22 17.52 8.07
CA GLU A 105 -4.10 18.15 7.37
C GLU A 105 -3.45 17.18 6.38
N THR A 106 -3.27 15.91 6.74
CA THR A 106 -2.76 14.87 5.84
C THR A 106 -3.64 14.73 4.59
N LEU A 107 -4.97 14.69 4.76
CA LEU A 107 -5.90 14.59 3.65
C LEU A 107 -5.88 15.86 2.78
N ALA A 108 -5.78 17.04 3.40
CA ALA A 108 -5.68 18.32 2.70
C ALA A 108 -4.41 18.37 1.83
N VAL A 109 -3.24 18.05 2.37
CA VAL A 109 -1.97 18.01 1.63
C VAL A 109 -2.04 17.04 0.44
N ILE A 110 -2.58 15.84 0.64
CA ILE A 110 -2.73 14.87 -0.46
C ILE A 110 -3.59 15.45 -1.59
N SER A 111 -4.68 16.15 -1.25
CA SER A 111 -5.58 16.78 -2.22
C SER A 111 -4.95 17.99 -2.90
N ASP A 112 -4.47 18.93 -2.11
CA ASP A 112 -4.07 20.26 -2.57
C ASP A 112 -2.77 20.21 -3.39
N GLU A 113 -1.87 19.30 -3.06
CA GLU A 113 -0.63 19.08 -3.81
C GLU A 113 -0.78 18.07 -4.96
N GLY A 114 -1.98 17.53 -5.20
CA GLY A 114 -2.25 16.60 -6.29
C GLY A 114 -1.47 15.29 -6.17
N LEU A 115 -1.20 14.83 -4.92
CA LEU A 115 -0.32 13.69 -4.67
C LEU A 115 -0.86 12.37 -5.20
N LEU A 116 -2.16 12.22 -5.45
CA LEU A 116 -2.70 10.99 -6.04
C LEU A 116 -2.11 10.72 -7.44
N ASP A 117 -2.05 11.75 -8.29
CA ASP A 117 -1.47 11.65 -9.63
C ASP A 117 0.06 11.45 -9.56
N HIS A 118 0.72 12.12 -8.61
CA HIS A 118 2.15 11.95 -8.38
C HIS A 118 2.48 10.51 -7.97
N VAL A 119 1.70 9.93 -7.05
CA VAL A 119 1.81 8.52 -6.61
C VAL A 119 1.73 7.54 -7.77
N VAL A 120 0.81 7.77 -8.72
CA VAL A 120 0.70 6.93 -9.92
C VAL A 120 1.96 7.05 -10.78
N LYS A 121 2.34 8.28 -11.13
CA LYS A 121 3.49 8.56 -12.02
C LYS A 121 4.79 8.01 -11.45
N LEU A 122 5.07 8.29 -10.18
CA LEU A 122 6.29 7.86 -9.52
C LEU A 122 6.33 6.33 -9.30
N GLY A 123 5.18 5.73 -8.99
CA GLY A 123 5.07 4.28 -8.85
C GLY A 123 5.29 3.55 -10.17
N ASP A 124 4.72 4.04 -11.27
CA ASP A 124 4.96 3.49 -12.61
C ASP A 124 6.42 3.67 -13.03
N PHE A 125 7.01 4.84 -12.76
CA PHE A 125 8.43 5.08 -12.99
C PHE A 125 9.30 4.04 -12.28
N LEU A 126 9.12 3.84 -10.96
CA LEU A 126 9.88 2.86 -10.18
C LEU A 126 9.77 1.45 -10.75
N ARG A 127 8.55 0.97 -11.00
CA ARG A 127 8.33 -0.38 -11.53
C ARG A 127 8.96 -0.56 -12.93
N ASN A 128 8.84 0.45 -13.78
CA ASN A 128 9.47 0.43 -15.11
C ASN A 128 10.99 0.40 -15.03
N GLN A 129 11.61 1.16 -14.12
CA GLN A 129 13.06 1.13 -13.91
C GLN A 129 13.52 -0.23 -13.38
N PHE A 130 12.84 -0.80 -12.38
CA PHE A 130 13.17 -2.15 -11.89
C PHE A 130 13.01 -3.20 -12.97
N ASN A 131 11.90 -3.20 -13.72
CA ASN A 131 11.70 -4.13 -14.83
C ASN A 131 12.80 -4.03 -15.89
N ARG A 132 13.23 -2.81 -16.22
CA ARG A 132 14.30 -2.58 -17.21
C ARG A 132 15.66 -3.04 -16.68
N GLN A 133 16.02 -2.66 -15.45
CA GLN A 133 17.34 -2.94 -14.91
C GLN A 133 17.53 -4.39 -14.46
N LEU A 134 16.43 -5.06 -14.07
CA LEU A 134 16.44 -6.47 -13.65
C LEU A 134 16.01 -7.42 -14.78
N ALA A 135 15.81 -6.91 -16.00
CA ALA A 135 15.44 -7.73 -17.15
C ALA A 135 16.47 -8.86 -17.38
N GLY A 136 15.97 -10.10 -17.50
CA GLY A 136 16.83 -11.27 -17.73
C GLY A 136 17.68 -11.73 -16.54
N GLN A 137 17.61 -11.06 -15.39
CA GLN A 137 18.29 -11.50 -14.18
C GLN A 137 17.64 -12.78 -13.64
N LYS A 138 18.36 -13.89 -13.69
CA LYS A 138 17.90 -15.15 -13.10
C LYS A 138 17.64 -14.97 -11.60
N GLY A 139 16.52 -15.53 -11.14
CA GLY A 139 16.11 -15.43 -9.72
C GLY A 139 15.23 -14.23 -9.41
N VAL A 140 15.04 -13.26 -10.30
CA VAL A 140 13.96 -12.26 -10.18
C VAL A 140 12.71 -12.86 -10.83
N MET A 141 11.67 -13.06 -10.02
CA MET A 141 10.43 -13.70 -10.45
C MET A 141 9.45 -12.69 -11.03
N GLN A 142 9.24 -11.59 -10.33
CA GLN A 142 8.27 -10.57 -10.71
C GLN A 142 8.55 -9.23 -10.05
N VAL A 143 8.29 -8.14 -10.76
CA VAL A 143 8.10 -6.80 -10.20
C VAL A 143 6.64 -6.44 -10.35
N ARG A 144 5.96 -6.17 -9.24
CA ARG A 144 4.52 -5.87 -9.20
C ARG A 144 4.20 -4.75 -8.23
N GLY A 145 2.99 -4.19 -8.33
CA GLY A 145 2.55 -3.14 -7.42
C GLY A 145 1.51 -2.23 -8.05
N GLN A 146 1.03 -1.27 -7.26
CA GLN A 146 0.05 -0.27 -7.67
C GLN A 146 0.28 1.03 -6.89
N GLY A 147 0.25 2.18 -7.56
CA GLY A 147 0.67 3.43 -6.94
C GLY A 147 2.09 3.32 -6.36
N LEU A 148 2.31 3.83 -5.16
CA LEU A 148 3.59 3.77 -4.45
C LEU A 148 3.68 2.57 -3.48
N ILE A 149 3.20 1.42 -3.90
CA ILE A 149 3.58 0.14 -3.32
C ILE A 149 4.18 -0.73 -4.40
N THR A 150 5.40 -1.20 -4.20
CA THR A 150 6.13 -2.05 -5.14
C THR A 150 6.70 -3.25 -4.43
N GLY A 151 6.47 -4.43 -5.01
CA GLY A 151 7.07 -5.71 -4.61
C GLY A 151 8.01 -6.22 -5.69
N ILE A 152 9.21 -6.64 -5.30
CA ILE A 152 10.16 -7.35 -6.15
C ILE A 152 10.34 -8.74 -5.58
N GLU A 153 9.79 -9.74 -6.25
CA GLU A 153 9.84 -11.12 -5.80
C GLU A 153 11.07 -11.84 -6.34
N LEU A 154 11.80 -12.49 -5.43
CA LEU A 154 12.94 -13.32 -5.76
C LEU A 154 12.62 -14.81 -5.61
N SER A 155 13.36 -15.66 -6.29
CA SER A 155 13.20 -17.13 -6.26
C SER A 155 13.64 -17.76 -4.94
N ILE A 156 14.44 -17.04 -4.14
CA ILE A 156 15.01 -17.49 -2.87
C ILE A 156 14.69 -16.50 -1.75
N PRO A 157 14.72 -16.94 -0.48
CA PRO A 157 14.61 -16.04 0.67
C PRO A 157 15.68 -14.94 0.62
N CYS A 158 15.28 -13.69 0.89
CA CYS A 158 16.15 -12.53 0.68
C CYS A 158 16.18 -11.54 1.86
N THR A 159 15.87 -12.01 3.07
CA THR A 159 15.85 -11.17 4.28
C THR A 159 17.19 -10.49 4.55
N ASP A 160 18.31 -11.11 4.18
CA ASP A 160 19.67 -10.53 4.30
C ASP A 160 19.84 -9.23 3.50
N LEU A 161 19.05 -9.03 2.44
CA LEU A 161 19.08 -7.78 1.69
C LEU A 161 18.70 -6.55 2.53
N VAL A 162 17.91 -6.72 3.57
CA VAL A 162 17.57 -5.61 4.50
C VAL A 162 18.84 -5.03 5.13
N LYS A 163 19.73 -5.90 5.64
CA LYS A 163 21.00 -5.46 6.24
C LYS A 163 21.94 -4.84 5.20
N ARG A 164 22.09 -5.49 4.04
CA ARG A 164 22.95 -5.01 2.94
C ARG A 164 22.49 -3.64 2.42
N ALA A 165 21.18 -3.44 2.29
CA ALA A 165 20.60 -2.15 1.88
C ALA A 165 20.85 -1.06 2.94
N LEU A 166 20.68 -1.41 4.23
CA LEU A 166 20.96 -0.48 5.34
C LEU A 166 22.42 -0.02 5.34
N GLU A 167 23.40 -0.89 5.04
CA GLU A 167 24.81 -0.54 4.89
C GLU A 167 25.04 0.48 3.75
N LYS A 168 24.14 0.48 2.75
CA LYS A 168 24.10 1.48 1.66
C LYS A 168 23.18 2.66 1.96
N LYS A 169 22.72 2.82 3.22
CA LYS A 169 21.82 3.88 3.68
C LYS A 169 20.44 3.85 3.00
N LEU A 170 19.99 2.68 2.55
CA LEU A 170 18.67 2.47 1.99
C LEU A 170 17.84 1.58 2.93
N LEU A 171 16.69 2.09 3.36
CA LEU A 171 15.73 1.33 4.14
C LEU A 171 14.81 0.56 3.20
N ILE A 172 14.79 -0.75 3.31
CA ILE A 172 13.85 -1.63 2.63
C ILE A 172 13.18 -2.58 3.63
N ASN A 173 12.10 -3.19 3.22
CA ASN A 173 11.45 -4.27 3.97
C ASN A 173 11.38 -5.52 3.09
N VAL A 174 11.51 -6.70 3.70
CA VAL A 174 11.26 -7.99 3.03
C VAL A 174 10.06 -8.64 3.70
N THR A 175 9.07 -9.00 2.91
CA THR A 175 7.86 -9.69 3.35
C THR A 175 7.73 -11.03 2.64
N SER A 176 6.99 -11.98 3.22
CA SER A 176 6.87 -13.34 2.68
C SER A 176 8.23 -13.97 2.32
N ASP A 177 9.25 -13.71 3.14
CA ASP A 177 10.64 -14.17 3.05
C ASP A 177 11.39 -13.76 1.77
N ARG A 178 10.72 -13.56 0.65
CA ARG A 178 11.32 -13.41 -0.68
C ARG A 178 10.87 -12.18 -1.47
N VAL A 179 10.01 -11.32 -0.89
CA VAL A 179 9.50 -10.14 -1.59
C VAL A 179 10.07 -8.88 -0.96
N ILE A 180 10.93 -8.18 -1.68
CA ILE A 180 11.37 -6.84 -1.31
C ILE A 180 10.19 -5.90 -1.52
N ARG A 181 9.73 -5.27 -0.44
CA ARG A 181 8.61 -4.33 -0.49
C ARG A 181 9.09 -2.91 -0.27
N LEU A 182 8.70 -2.03 -1.17
CA LEU A 182 8.97 -0.60 -1.11
C LEU A 182 7.66 0.16 -0.90
N LEU A 183 7.68 1.07 0.08
CA LEU A 183 6.57 1.94 0.46
C LEU A 183 7.08 3.39 0.59
N PRO A 184 7.51 4.02 -0.51
CA PRO A 184 8.08 5.38 -0.46
C PRO A 184 7.08 6.41 0.05
N ALA A 185 7.60 7.55 0.55
CA ALA A 185 6.78 8.71 0.88
C ALA A 185 6.13 9.29 -0.38
N PHE A 186 4.91 9.83 -0.25
CA PHE A 186 4.20 10.42 -1.41
C PHE A 186 4.91 11.64 -1.99
N VAL A 187 5.62 12.37 -1.15
CA VAL A 187 6.38 13.57 -1.54
C VAL A 187 7.78 13.28 -2.12
N MET A 188 8.15 11.98 -2.23
CA MET A 188 9.43 11.57 -2.81
C MET A 188 9.58 12.12 -4.22
N GLN A 189 10.76 12.68 -4.54
CA GLN A 189 11.08 13.17 -5.86
C GLN A 189 11.59 12.04 -6.77
N GLN A 190 11.50 12.24 -8.09
CA GLN A 190 11.96 11.24 -9.05
C GLN A 190 13.46 10.95 -8.88
N SER A 191 14.29 11.94 -8.58
CA SER A 191 15.74 11.76 -8.35
C SER A 191 16.04 10.87 -7.14
N GLU A 192 15.17 10.88 -6.11
CA GLU A 192 15.30 9.99 -4.95
C GLU A 192 14.85 8.56 -5.32
N ALA A 193 13.82 8.44 -6.16
CA ALA A 193 13.40 7.15 -6.70
C ALA A 193 14.49 6.52 -7.59
N GLU A 194 15.20 7.32 -8.39
CA GLU A 194 16.37 6.88 -9.16
C GLU A 194 17.48 6.34 -8.25
N GLN A 195 17.78 7.01 -7.15
CA GLN A 195 18.76 6.53 -6.15
C GLN A 195 18.36 5.18 -5.54
N ILE A 196 17.07 4.96 -5.25
CA ILE A 196 16.59 3.65 -4.78
C ILE A 196 16.92 2.57 -5.80
N VAL A 197 16.63 2.81 -7.07
CA VAL A 197 16.88 1.86 -8.16
C VAL A 197 18.38 1.60 -8.32
N ASP A 198 19.20 2.64 -8.31
CA ASP A 198 20.65 2.56 -8.49
C ASP A 198 21.36 1.82 -7.35
N ILE A 199 20.81 1.87 -6.14
CA ILE A 199 21.32 1.12 -5.00
C ILE A 199 20.80 -0.32 -5.00
N LEU A 200 19.51 -0.50 -5.21
CA LEU A 200 18.85 -1.78 -4.98
C LEU A 200 19.09 -2.80 -6.11
N CYS A 201 19.10 -2.37 -7.37
CA CYS A 201 19.31 -3.28 -8.49
C CYS A 201 20.69 -3.99 -8.45
N PRO A 202 21.82 -3.29 -8.21
CA PRO A 202 23.12 -3.97 -8.04
C PRO A 202 23.12 -4.93 -6.85
N LEU A 203 22.51 -4.55 -5.70
CA LEU A 203 22.43 -5.42 -4.52
C LEU A 203 21.66 -6.71 -4.81
N ILE A 204 20.53 -6.62 -5.52
CA ILE A 204 19.75 -7.80 -5.92
C ILE A 204 20.58 -8.71 -6.85
N LYS A 205 21.27 -8.14 -7.85
CA LYS A 205 22.09 -8.89 -8.78
C LYS A 205 23.24 -9.60 -8.07
N GLU A 206 23.94 -8.89 -7.20
CA GLU A 206 25.02 -9.46 -6.40
C GLU A 206 24.51 -10.60 -5.50
N PHE A 207 23.36 -10.38 -4.83
CA PHE A 207 22.75 -11.37 -3.94
C PHE A 207 22.36 -12.66 -4.66
N LEU A 208 21.83 -12.56 -5.88
CA LEU A 208 21.38 -13.71 -6.68
C LEU A 208 22.51 -14.46 -7.38
N ASN A 209 23.69 -13.86 -7.52
CA ASN A 209 24.85 -14.45 -8.19
C ASN A 209 25.84 -15.10 -7.21
N ASN A 210 25.64 -14.91 -5.90
CA ASN A 210 26.42 -15.55 -4.81
C ASN A 210 25.71 -16.77 -4.25
#